data_cb40eedd249f9f2b1cb4177a3ab5cd52
#
_entry.id   cb40eedd249f9f2b1cb4177a3ab5cd52
#
_cell.length_a   1.000
_cell.length_b   1.000
_cell.length_c   1.000
_cell.angle_alpha   90.00
_cell.angle_beta   90.00
_cell.angle_gamma   90.00
#
_symmetry.space_group_name_H-M   'P 1'
#
loop_
_entity.id
_entity.type
_entity.pdbx_description
1 polymer ?
#
loop_
_entity_poly.entity_id
_entity_poly.type
_entity_poly.pdbx_seq_one_letter_code
_entity_poly.pdbx_strand_id
1 'polypeptide(L)'
;MTTATAIPLNIFENDRELVLVTPMPGVAVEDISVDVRDDGTLTIRAGQHGEGQERINYLLREWSYGPFERTISLPCPVDAGRANLSYGNGVLTLSFPKAAATAPALLAVTSTGHARGVTSGHAGRTGGSSDSLA
;
A
#
# COMPACT_ATOMS: atom_id res chain seq x y z
N MET A 1 -14.19 -15.11 13.15
CA MET A 1 -13.71 -14.42 11.95
C MET A 1 -13.24 -13.02 12.32
N THR A 2 -12.08 -12.67 11.83
CA THR A 2 -11.50 -11.37 12.15
C THR A 2 -11.91 -10.36 11.10
N THR A 3 -12.45 -9.25 11.55
CA THR A 3 -12.79 -8.17 10.65
C THR A 3 -11.57 -7.31 10.41
N ALA A 4 -11.31 -6.97 9.17
CA ALA A 4 -10.17 -6.12 8.85
C ALA A 4 -10.38 -4.72 9.42
N THR A 5 -9.30 -4.13 9.89
CA THR A 5 -9.32 -2.78 10.42
C THR A 5 -9.18 -1.79 9.27
N ALA A 6 -10.07 -0.81 9.25
CA ALA A 6 -9.97 0.27 8.27
C ALA A 6 -8.78 1.15 8.60
N ILE A 7 -8.00 1.50 7.59
CA ILE A 7 -6.82 2.31 7.78
C ILE A 7 -7.06 3.74 7.29
N PRO A 8 -6.46 4.73 7.94
CA PRO A 8 -6.58 6.09 7.46
C PRO A 8 -5.71 6.30 6.22
N LEU A 9 -6.10 7.24 5.39
CA LEU A 9 -5.37 7.56 4.19
C LEU A 9 -5.19 9.06 4.08
N ASN A 10 -3.99 9.46 3.68
CA ASN A 10 -3.78 10.81 3.17
C ASN A 10 -3.59 10.69 1.68
N ILE A 11 -4.27 11.54 0.93
CA ILE A 11 -4.18 11.58 -0.53
C ILE A 11 -3.82 13.00 -0.94
N PHE A 12 -2.78 13.12 -1.75
CA PHE A 12 -2.39 14.42 -2.27
C PHE A 12 -1.87 14.25 -3.69
N GLU A 13 -1.69 15.33 -4.39
CA GLU A 13 -1.34 15.27 -5.79
C GLU A 13 -0.47 16.43 -6.20
N ASN A 14 0.26 16.22 -7.27
CA ASN A 14 0.87 17.31 -8.02
C ASN A 14 0.39 17.20 -9.46
N ASP A 15 1.03 17.91 -10.39
CA ASP A 15 0.58 17.91 -11.78
C ASP A 15 0.69 16.55 -12.44
N ARG A 16 1.59 15.70 -11.96
CA ARG A 16 1.92 14.44 -12.63
C ARG A 16 1.48 13.21 -11.88
N GLU A 17 1.37 13.31 -10.56
CA GLU A 17 1.18 12.13 -9.73
C GLU A 17 0.10 12.30 -8.71
N LEU A 18 -0.53 11.19 -8.38
CA LEU A 18 -1.42 11.04 -7.25
C LEU A 18 -0.70 10.20 -6.22
N VAL A 19 -0.64 10.66 -4.98
CA VAL A 19 0.11 9.98 -3.92
C VAL A 19 -0.82 9.65 -2.77
N LEU A 20 -0.74 8.42 -2.30
CA LEU A 20 -1.51 7.94 -1.16
C LEU A 20 -0.54 7.46 -0.09
N VAL A 21 -0.81 7.81 1.15
CA VAL A 21 0.04 7.42 2.29
C VAL A 21 -0.85 6.87 3.39
N THR A 22 -0.50 5.73 3.92
CA THR A 22 -1.28 5.10 4.97
C THR A 22 -0.38 4.39 5.97
N PRO A 23 -0.64 4.53 7.28
CA PRO A 23 0.11 3.77 8.26
C PRO A 23 -0.44 2.35 8.38
N MET A 24 0.46 1.39 8.35
CA MET A 24 0.12 -0.02 8.58
C MET A 24 1.24 -0.65 9.38
N PRO A 25 1.35 -0.30 10.65
CA PRO A 25 2.48 -0.78 11.45
C PRO A 25 2.40 -2.27 11.70
N GLY A 26 3.55 -2.90 11.70
CA GLY A 26 3.64 -4.30 12.10
C GLY A 26 3.29 -5.32 11.05
N VAL A 27 3.10 -4.92 9.79
CA VAL A 27 2.84 -5.90 8.74
C VAL A 27 4.12 -6.27 8.02
N ALA A 28 4.16 -7.45 7.47
CA ALA A 28 5.26 -7.86 6.60
C ALA A 28 4.97 -7.39 5.20
N VAL A 29 6.01 -6.98 4.47
CA VAL A 29 5.82 -6.46 3.12
C VAL A 29 5.17 -7.47 2.20
N GLU A 30 5.45 -8.74 2.40
CA GLU A 30 4.88 -9.78 1.54
C GLU A 30 3.39 -9.96 1.78
N ASP A 31 2.83 -9.38 2.84
CA ASP A 31 1.40 -9.46 3.13
C ASP A 31 0.62 -8.28 2.60
N ILE A 32 1.29 -7.32 1.96
CA ILE A 32 0.67 -6.12 1.44
C ILE A 32 0.28 -6.33 -0.02
N SER A 33 -0.96 -6.04 -0.36
CA SER A 33 -1.39 -6.05 -1.75
C SER A 33 -2.23 -4.82 -2.04
N VAL A 34 -2.11 -4.32 -3.26
CA VAL A 34 -2.86 -3.17 -3.71
C VAL A 34 -3.47 -3.52 -5.06
N ASP A 35 -4.77 -3.40 -5.14
CA ASP A 35 -5.51 -3.75 -6.35
C ASP A 35 -6.16 -2.48 -6.88
N VAL A 36 -5.81 -2.10 -8.11
CA VAL A 36 -6.45 -0.97 -8.79
C VAL A 36 -7.20 -1.52 -9.98
N ARG A 37 -8.50 -1.29 -9.99
CA ARG A 37 -9.36 -1.78 -11.05
C ARG A 37 -9.56 -0.71 -12.11
N ASP A 38 -10.03 -1.13 -13.27
CA ASP A 38 -10.21 -0.21 -14.39
C ASP A 38 -11.30 0.82 -14.14
N ASP A 39 -12.18 0.59 -13.18
CA ASP A 39 -13.20 1.57 -12.81
C ASP A 39 -12.67 2.60 -11.80
N GLY A 40 -11.41 2.54 -11.46
CA GLY A 40 -10.82 3.50 -10.52
C GLY A 40 -10.94 3.12 -9.06
N THR A 41 -11.40 1.92 -8.77
CA THR A 41 -11.46 1.44 -7.38
C THR A 41 -10.11 0.93 -6.95
N LEU A 42 -9.65 1.40 -5.81
CA LEU A 42 -8.38 0.95 -5.22
C LEU A 42 -8.67 0.24 -3.91
N THR A 43 -8.10 -0.95 -3.73
CA THR A 43 -8.19 -1.69 -2.48
C THR A 43 -6.79 -1.98 -1.98
N ILE A 44 -6.51 -1.60 -0.74
CA ILE A 44 -5.27 -1.92 -0.04
C ILE A 44 -5.59 -2.96 0.99
N ARG A 45 -4.82 -4.04 1.02
CA ARG A 45 -4.96 -5.09 2.01
C ARG A 45 -3.61 -5.46 2.58
N ALA A 46 -3.60 -5.75 3.86
CA ALA A 46 -2.43 -6.36 4.50
C ALA A 46 -2.94 -7.41 5.45
N GLY A 47 -2.52 -8.64 5.22
CA GLY A 47 -2.92 -9.74 6.07
C GLY A 47 -2.29 -9.65 7.45
N GLN A 48 -2.89 -10.33 8.39
CA GLN A 48 -2.32 -10.42 9.72
C GLN A 48 -1.09 -11.30 9.66
N HIS A 49 0.04 -10.77 10.13
CA HIS A 49 1.28 -11.50 10.11
C HIS A 49 1.54 -12.06 11.49
N GLY A 50 2.06 -13.24 11.54
CA GLY A 50 2.36 -13.92 12.79
C GLY A 50 1.16 -14.65 13.31
N GLU A 51 1.44 -15.70 14.01
CA GLU A 51 0.41 -16.55 14.57
C GLU A 51 0.31 -16.30 16.06
N GLY A 52 -0.81 -16.62 16.61
CA GLY A 52 -0.96 -16.67 18.02
C GLY A 52 -1.31 -15.38 18.70
N GLN A 53 -1.61 -14.33 17.96
CA GLN A 53 -2.04 -13.11 18.60
C GLN A 53 -3.32 -13.29 19.40
N GLU A 54 -4.20 -14.11 18.91
CA GLU A 54 -5.43 -14.40 19.63
C GLU A 54 -5.21 -15.26 20.86
N ARG A 55 -4.02 -15.81 21.03
CA ARG A 55 -3.66 -16.59 22.22
C ARG A 55 -3.04 -15.74 23.31
N ILE A 56 -2.79 -14.48 23.00
CA ILE A 56 -2.19 -13.58 23.98
C ILE A 56 -3.27 -13.08 24.91
N ASN A 57 -2.99 -13.13 26.19
CA ASN A 57 -3.92 -12.66 27.20
C ASN A 57 -3.62 -11.20 27.51
N TYR A 58 -4.20 -10.28 26.70
CA TYR A 58 -3.95 -8.86 26.88
C TYR A 58 -4.63 -8.34 28.14
N LEU A 59 -3.91 -7.55 28.90
CA LEU A 59 -4.52 -6.78 29.98
C LEU A 59 -5.00 -5.42 29.48
N LEU A 60 -4.40 -4.92 28.42
CA LEU A 60 -4.83 -3.71 27.75
C LEU A 60 -4.45 -3.86 26.30
N ARG A 61 -5.39 -3.59 25.39
CA ARG A 61 -5.10 -3.69 23.97
C ARG A 61 -5.78 -2.54 23.25
N GLU A 62 -4.97 -1.63 22.75
CA GLU A 62 -5.47 -0.43 22.10
C GLU A 62 -5.22 -0.41 20.59
N TRP A 63 -4.43 -1.35 20.08
CA TRP A 63 -4.19 -1.41 18.64
C TRP A 63 -3.91 -2.85 18.24
N SER A 64 -3.95 -3.09 16.94
CA SER A 64 -3.73 -4.43 16.42
C SER A 64 -2.75 -4.39 15.25
N TYR A 65 -2.18 -5.54 14.94
CA TYR A 65 -1.25 -5.71 13.83
C TYR A 65 -1.96 -5.99 12.51
N GLY A 66 -3.23 -5.80 12.46
CA GLY A 66 -4.02 -6.11 11.29
C GLY A 66 -4.94 -7.28 11.55
N PRO A 67 -5.62 -7.81 10.53
CA PRO A 67 -5.47 -7.40 9.14
C PRO A 67 -6.01 -6.00 8.88
N PHE A 68 -5.44 -5.36 7.87
CA PHE A 68 -5.86 -4.02 7.48
C PHE A 68 -6.48 -4.05 6.09
N GLU A 69 -7.46 -3.17 5.86
CA GLU A 69 -8.08 -3.07 4.55
C GLU A 69 -8.67 -1.69 4.35
N ARG A 70 -8.55 -1.19 3.12
CA ARG A 70 -9.21 0.04 2.74
C ARG A 70 -9.56 -0.01 1.27
N THR A 71 -10.78 0.40 0.93
CA THR A 71 -11.23 0.50 -0.45
C THR A 71 -11.74 1.91 -0.70
N ILE A 72 -11.27 2.53 -1.75
CA ILE A 72 -11.72 3.88 -2.13
C ILE A 72 -11.86 3.97 -3.63
N SER A 73 -12.55 5.02 -4.08
CA SER A 73 -12.52 5.42 -5.48
C SER A 73 -11.44 6.46 -5.64
N LEU A 74 -10.53 6.25 -6.59
CA LEU A 74 -9.47 7.22 -6.82
C LEU A 74 -10.05 8.52 -7.39
N PRO A 75 -9.52 9.67 -6.99
CA PRO A 75 -10.09 10.96 -7.42
C PRO A 75 -9.78 11.32 -8.86
N CYS A 76 -8.84 10.64 -9.50
CA CYS A 76 -8.53 10.88 -10.90
C CYS A 76 -7.98 9.60 -11.51
N PRO A 77 -7.99 9.49 -12.85
CA PRO A 77 -7.42 8.31 -13.51
C PRO A 77 -5.93 8.24 -13.34
N VAL A 78 -5.42 7.03 -13.16
CA VAL A 78 -4.00 6.80 -12.95
C VAL A 78 -3.56 5.58 -13.76
N ASP A 79 -2.26 5.52 -14.04
CA ASP A 79 -1.64 4.35 -14.65
C ASP A 79 -1.05 3.49 -13.51
N ALA A 80 -1.84 2.56 -13.03
CA ALA A 80 -1.41 1.75 -11.88
C ALA A 80 -0.27 0.82 -12.23
N GLY A 81 -0.12 0.44 -13.49
CA GLY A 81 0.99 -0.42 -13.88
C GLY A 81 2.34 0.24 -13.76
N ARG A 82 2.38 1.56 -13.59
CA ARG A 82 3.62 2.31 -13.44
C ARG A 82 3.76 2.93 -12.06
N ALA A 83 3.03 2.42 -11.11
CA ALA A 83 3.07 2.94 -9.75
C ALA A 83 4.38 2.59 -9.05
N ASN A 84 4.75 3.43 -8.10
CA ASN A 84 5.80 3.11 -7.15
C ASN A 84 5.16 2.85 -5.81
N LEU A 85 5.58 1.78 -5.15
CA LEU A 85 5.15 1.44 -3.81
C LEU A 85 6.37 1.36 -2.91
N SER A 86 6.27 1.90 -1.72
CA SER A 86 7.30 1.71 -0.72
C SER A 86 6.66 1.50 0.64
N TYR A 87 7.32 0.71 1.46
CA TYR A 87 6.86 0.48 2.82
C TYR A 87 8.06 0.57 3.73
N GLY A 88 8.02 1.51 4.65
CA GLY A 88 9.10 1.70 5.60
C GLY A 88 8.57 2.40 6.82
N ASN A 89 9.15 2.08 7.96
CA ASN A 89 8.75 2.67 9.24
C ASN A 89 7.26 2.53 9.51
N GLY A 90 6.65 1.46 9.03
CA GLY A 90 5.24 1.22 9.25
C GLY A 90 4.32 2.02 8.34
N VAL A 91 4.84 2.64 7.31
CA VAL A 91 4.03 3.50 6.43
C VAL A 91 4.15 3.02 4.99
N LEU A 92 3.00 2.81 4.36
CA LEU A 92 2.93 2.47 2.95
C LEU A 92 2.68 3.74 2.15
N THR A 93 3.50 3.95 1.12
CA THR A 93 3.35 5.07 0.21
C THR A 93 3.14 4.54 -1.20
N LEU A 94 2.09 5.02 -1.85
CA LEU A 94 1.75 4.67 -3.21
C LEU A 94 1.83 5.92 -4.06
N SER A 95 2.55 5.86 -5.17
CA SER A 95 2.67 7.00 -6.08
C SER A 95 2.26 6.52 -7.45
N PHE A 96 1.23 7.13 -8.02
CA PHE A 96 0.66 6.74 -9.30
C PHE A 96 0.83 7.86 -10.32
N PRO A 97 1.38 7.59 -11.50
CA PRO A 97 1.31 8.58 -12.57
C PRO A 97 -0.14 8.81 -12.98
N LYS A 98 -0.51 10.08 -13.16
CA LYS A 98 -1.82 10.41 -13.67
C LYS A 98 -1.92 10.00 -15.14
N ALA A 99 -3.13 9.67 -15.57
CA ALA A 99 -3.36 9.20 -16.92
C ALA A 99 -4.69 9.69 -17.43
N ALA A 100 -4.94 9.57 -18.72
CA ALA A 100 -6.21 9.94 -19.31
C ALA A 100 -7.31 8.95 -18.93
N ALA A 101 -6.96 7.70 -18.71
CA ALA A 101 -7.88 6.67 -18.26
C ALA A 101 -7.13 5.74 -17.33
N THR A 102 -7.84 5.14 -16.39
CA THR A 102 -7.20 4.25 -15.42
C THR A 102 -6.74 2.97 -16.10
N ALA A 103 -5.45 2.66 -15.93
CA ALA A 103 -4.91 1.38 -16.32
C ALA A 103 -4.78 0.55 -15.05
N PRO A 104 -5.47 -0.59 -14.98
CA PRO A 104 -5.51 -1.36 -13.73
C PRO A 104 -4.23 -2.15 -13.50
N ALA A 105 -4.00 -2.51 -12.25
CA ALA A 105 -2.88 -3.39 -11.91
C ALA A 105 -3.07 -3.96 -10.51
N LEU A 106 -2.48 -5.12 -10.30
CA LEU A 106 -2.34 -5.71 -8.99
C LEU A 106 -0.90 -5.50 -8.56
N LEU A 107 -0.68 -4.86 -7.44
CA LEU A 107 0.61 -4.37 -7.03
C LEU A 107 1.07 -5.02 -5.75
N ALA A 108 2.38 -5.18 -5.62
CA ALA A 108 2.98 -5.75 -4.42
C ALA A 108 4.29 -5.04 -4.11
N VAL A 109 4.65 -5.03 -2.85
CA VAL A 109 5.96 -4.59 -2.41
C VAL A 109 6.84 -5.84 -2.34
N THR A 110 7.94 -5.84 -3.05
CA THR A 110 8.70 -7.06 -3.27
C THR A 110 9.91 -7.23 -2.40
N SER A 111 10.28 -6.24 -1.61
CA SER A 111 11.39 -6.41 -0.69
C SER A 111 11.08 -5.69 0.60
N THR A 112 11.84 -6.00 1.62
CA THR A 112 11.55 -5.52 2.95
C THR A 112 11.91 -4.06 3.13
N GLY A 113 11.30 -3.46 4.12
CA GLY A 113 11.62 -2.11 4.60
C GLY A 113 11.26 -1.08 3.58
N HIS A 114 12.27 -0.41 3.04
CA HIS A 114 12.01 0.69 2.20
C HIS A 114 12.09 0.37 0.75
N ALA A 115 11.73 -0.76 0.42
CA ALA A 115 11.75 -1.20 -0.91
C ALA A 115 10.90 -0.36 -1.82
N ARG A 116 11.34 -0.22 -3.02
CA ARG A 116 10.52 0.31 -4.05
C ARG A 116 9.53 -0.71 -4.46
N GLY A 117 8.40 -0.22 -4.80
CA GLY A 117 7.36 -1.08 -5.27
C GLY A 117 7.70 -1.65 -6.62
N VAL A 118 7.20 -2.83 -6.83
CA VAL A 118 7.31 -3.48 -8.11
C VAL A 118 5.92 -3.83 -8.55
N THR A 119 5.62 -3.54 -9.78
CA THR A 119 4.35 -3.90 -10.33
C THR A 119 4.56 -4.89 -11.41
N SER A 120 3.47 -5.43 -11.91
CA SER A 120 3.52 -6.24 -13.09
C SER A 120 4.10 -5.38 -14.18
N GLY A 121 5.25 -5.65 -14.59
CA GLY A 121 5.90 -4.93 -15.64
C GLY A 121 6.60 -3.66 -15.22
N HIS A 122 6.80 -3.43 -13.96
CA HIS A 122 7.51 -2.23 -13.52
C HIS A 122 8.17 -2.44 -12.19
N ALA A 123 9.45 -2.21 -12.14
CA ALA A 123 10.16 -2.17 -10.88
C ALA A 123 10.15 -0.74 -10.39
N GLY A 124 9.97 -0.54 -9.15
CA GLY A 124 10.03 0.78 -8.59
C GLY A 124 11.37 1.44 -8.84
N ARG A 125 11.45 2.74 -8.72
CA ARG A 125 12.70 3.45 -8.92
C ARG A 125 13.70 3.00 -7.93
N THR A 126 14.85 2.91 -8.33
CA THR A 126 15.87 2.53 -7.40
C THR A 126 16.42 3.68 -6.63
N GLY A 127 16.42 3.41 -6.44
CA GLY A 127 16.79 3.99 -5.75
C GLY A 127 17.09 4.39 -5.12
N GLY A 128 17.12 4.11 -5.24
CA GLY A 128 17.31 4.48 -4.68
C GLY A 128 17.44 4.75 -4.33
N SER A 129 17.64 4.71 -4.39
CA SER A 129 17.72 5.03 -4.15
C SER A 129 17.94 5.47 -4.15
N SER A 130 18.21 5.53 -4.22
CA SER A 130 18.26 5.94 -4.29
C SER A 130 18.20 6.60 -4.54
N ASP A 131 18.13 6.83 -4.68
CA ASP A 131 17.81 7.37 -4.99
C ASP A 131 17.19 8.01 -4.85
N SER A 132 16.75 8.24 -4.77
CA SER A 132 16.07 8.66 -4.61
C SER A 132 15.26 8.87 -4.19
N LEU A 133 14.63 8.84 -3.84
CA LEU A 133 13.85 8.87 -3.36
C LEU A 133 13.65 8.93 -3.01
N ALA A 134 13.71 8.89 -3.10
CA ALA A 134 13.73 8.70 -2.95
C ALA A 134 13.79 8.66 -2.91
#